data_e7b49b7fcfdb70d0ae7773206facf41b
#
_entry.id   e7b49b7fcfdb70d0ae7773206facf41b
#
_cell.length_a   1.000
_cell.length_b   1.000
_cell.length_c   1.000
_cell.angle_alpha   90.00
_cell.angle_beta   90.00
_cell.angle_gamma   90.00
#
_symmetry.space_group_name_H-M   'P 1'
#
loop_
_entity.id
_entity.type
_entity.pdbx_description
1 polymer ?
#
loop_
_entity_poly.entity_id
_entity_poly.type
_entity_poly.pdbx_seq_one_letter_code
_entity_poly.pdbx_strand_id
1 'polypeptide(L)'
;MGTVIRSATAADVAQILAFIRALASFERAPDAVVATEEGLLRDGFGPNPYYSCLIAEHDGQPAGFALFFYNYSTWMGRPGIYLEDLFVLPEFRGRGIGKALLRRVAAVAVEKGCQRLQWEVLDWNTPAIDFYSAMGAEFLDEWRNVRLGGEAIKRLAENAGESGLPPISAKSAEKDGARGHSTHPPVGQEAGKRMGQQAENGAPAEQKSRAGATP
;
A
#
# COMPACT_ATOMS: atom_id res chain seq x y z
N MET A 1 29.14 6.20 -8.75
CA MET A 1 28.12 5.19 -9.05
C MET A 1 27.20 5.12 -7.83
N GLY A 2 25.90 4.95 -8.01
CA GLY A 2 24.95 5.06 -6.90
C GLY A 2 23.57 4.51 -7.27
N THR A 3 22.63 4.63 -6.31
CA THR A 3 21.25 4.21 -6.51
C THR A 3 20.41 5.34 -7.12
N VAL A 4 19.67 5.04 -8.17
CA VAL A 4 18.69 5.91 -8.80
C VAL A 4 17.31 5.28 -8.62
N ILE A 5 16.31 6.09 -8.21
CA ILE A 5 14.90 5.68 -8.16
C ILE A 5 14.16 6.46 -9.24
N ARG A 6 13.52 5.75 -10.16
CA ARG A 6 12.75 6.33 -11.24
C ARG A 6 11.35 5.71 -11.35
N SER A 7 10.44 6.42 -11.98
CA SER A 7 9.16 5.80 -12.38
C SER A 7 9.41 4.73 -13.43
N ALA A 8 8.65 3.64 -13.33
CA ALA A 8 8.63 2.62 -14.36
C ALA A 8 7.93 3.13 -15.62
N THR A 9 8.27 2.54 -16.74
CA THR A 9 7.66 2.75 -18.06
C THR A 9 7.13 1.41 -18.59
N ALA A 10 6.39 1.44 -19.67
CA ALA A 10 5.93 0.23 -20.36
C ALA A 10 7.07 -0.73 -20.75
N ALA A 11 8.27 -0.21 -21.00
CA ALA A 11 9.45 -1.02 -21.32
C ALA A 11 9.97 -1.83 -20.12
N ASP A 12 9.58 -1.47 -18.89
CA ASP A 12 10.02 -2.15 -17.67
C ASP A 12 9.13 -3.34 -17.29
N VAL A 13 8.07 -3.64 -18.03
CA VAL A 13 7.07 -4.66 -17.67
C VAL A 13 7.70 -6.03 -17.44
N ALA A 14 8.60 -6.48 -18.31
CA ALA A 14 9.30 -7.74 -18.13
C ALA A 14 10.13 -7.75 -16.82
N GLN A 15 10.79 -6.64 -16.50
CA GLN A 15 11.56 -6.49 -15.27
C GLN A 15 10.66 -6.45 -14.03
N ILE A 16 9.50 -5.79 -14.10
CA ILE A 16 8.51 -5.79 -13.01
C ILE A 16 8.04 -7.22 -12.74
N LEU A 17 7.67 -7.97 -13.77
CA LEU A 17 7.28 -9.38 -13.63
C LEU A 17 8.39 -10.23 -13.02
N ALA A 18 9.65 -10.00 -13.41
CA ALA A 18 10.79 -10.70 -12.82
C ALA A 18 10.93 -10.39 -11.31
N PHE A 19 10.74 -9.15 -10.89
CA PHE A 19 10.74 -8.76 -9.48
C PHE A 19 9.59 -9.39 -8.70
N ILE A 20 8.36 -9.40 -9.25
CA ILE A 20 7.19 -10.05 -8.64
C ILE A 20 7.47 -11.55 -8.41
N ARG A 21 8.02 -12.25 -9.38
CA ARG A 21 8.40 -13.66 -9.24
C ARG A 21 9.49 -13.88 -8.19
N ALA A 22 10.48 -12.98 -8.14
CA ALA A 22 11.54 -13.05 -7.13
C ALA A 22 10.99 -12.78 -5.72
N LEU A 23 10.07 -11.85 -5.56
CA LEU A 23 9.35 -11.60 -4.31
C LEU A 23 8.53 -12.82 -3.89
N ALA A 24 7.72 -13.39 -4.78
CA ALA A 24 6.92 -14.57 -4.49
C ALA A 24 7.80 -15.77 -4.07
N SER A 25 8.97 -15.93 -4.69
CA SER A 25 9.94 -16.95 -4.27
C SER A 25 10.50 -16.69 -2.87
N PHE A 26 10.79 -15.44 -2.54
CA PHE A 26 11.20 -15.02 -1.20
C PHE A 26 10.10 -15.30 -0.17
N GLU A 27 8.84 -15.06 -0.52
CA GLU A 27 7.65 -15.30 0.31
C GLU A 27 7.18 -16.76 0.33
N ARG A 28 7.96 -17.68 -0.26
CA ARG A 28 7.71 -19.12 -0.29
C ARG A 28 6.45 -19.53 -1.07
N ALA A 29 6.03 -18.71 -2.03
CA ALA A 29 4.85 -18.92 -2.86
C ALA A 29 5.14 -18.73 -4.37
N PRO A 30 6.21 -19.35 -4.94
CA PRO A 30 6.63 -19.10 -6.33
C PRO A 30 5.54 -19.43 -7.35
N ASP A 31 4.70 -20.44 -7.06
CA ASP A 31 3.63 -20.90 -7.95
C ASP A 31 2.35 -20.06 -7.87
N ALA A 32 2.30 -19.09 -6.96
CA ALA A 32 1.13 -18.23 -6.81
C ALA A 32 1.04 -17.11 -7.89
N VAL A 33 2.14 -16.84 -8.60
CA VAL A 33 2.20 -15.78 -9.58
C VAL A 33 1.56 -16.21 -10.90
N VAL A 34 0.36 -15.69 -11.15
CA VAL A 34 -0.38 -15.86 -12.42
C VAL A 34 -0.33 -14.60 -13.30
N ALA A 35 0.34 -13.55 -12.83
CA ALA A 35 0.50 -12.31 -13.57
C ALA A 35 1.28 -12.54 -14.89
N THR A 36 0.88 -11.81 -15.93
CA THR A 36 1.51 -11.84 -17.25
C THR A 36 2.00 -10.44 -17.63
N GLU A 37 2.97 -10.37 -18.53
CA GLU A 37 3.44 -9.08 -19.06
C GLU A 37 2.32 -8.29 -19.73
N GLU A 38 1.44 -8.96 -20.48
CA GLU A 38 0.27 -8.33 -21.11
C GLU A 38 -0.68 -7.71 -20.06
N GLY A 39 -0.99 -8.45 -19.00
CA GLY A 39 -1.79 -7.96 -17.88
C GLY A 39 -1.17 -6.75 -17.20
N LEU A 40 0.13 -6.83 -16.86
CA LEU A 40 0.86 -5.74 -16.22
C LEU A 40 0.94 -4.50 -17.14
N LEU A 41 1.13 -4.70 -18.46
CA LEU A 41 1.15 -3.60 -19.42
C LEU A 41 -0.20 -2.88 -19.47
N ARG A 42 -1.29 -3.65 -19.64
CA ARG A 42 -2.66 -3.12 -19.70
C ARG A 42 -3.01 -2.35 -18.43
N ASP A 43 -2.73 -2.93 -17.28
CA ASP A 43 -3.22 -2.45 -15.99
C ASP A 43 -2.32 -1.38 -15.34
N GLY A 44 -1.06 -1.27 -15.74
CA GLY A 44 -0.14 -0.27 -15.22
C GLY A 44 0.16 0.88 -16.18
N PHE A 45 0.06 0.63 -17.49
CA PHE A 45 0.50 1.58 -18.53
C PHE A 45 -0.56 1.85 -19.58
N GLY A 46 -1.76 1.30 -19.42
CA GLY A 46 -2.93 1.59 -20.24
C GLY A 46 -3.56 2.95 -19.92
N PRO A 47 -4.68 3.27 -20.56
CA PRO A 47 -5.35 4.59 -20.41
C PRO A 47 -5.88 4.86 -19.00
N ASN A 48 -6.18 3.82 -18.24
CA ASN A 48 -6.68 3.90 -16.86
C ASN A 48 -5.85 2.96 -15.95
N PRO A 49 -4.66 3.37 -15.54
CA PRO A 49 -3.79 2.50 -14.76
C PRO A 49 -4.34 2.25 -13.36
N TYR A 50 -4.29 1.00 -12.92
CA TYR A 50 -4.66 0.58 -11.58
C TYR A 50 -3.54 0.72 -10.58
N TYR A 51 -2.29 0.76 -11.03
CA TYR A 51 -1.12 0.90 -10.16
C TYR A 51 -0.05 1.83 -10.75
N SER A 52 0.86 2.25 -9.90
CA SER A 52 2.11 2.93 -10.23
C SER A 52 3.28 2.10 -9.75
N CYS A 53 4.41 2.18 -10.44
CA CYS A 53 5.60 1.44 -10.09
C CYS A 53 6.85 2.32 -10.14
N LEU A 54 7.74 2.13 -9.17
CA LEU A 54 9.08 2.69 -9.13
C LEU A 54 10.10 1.57 -9.30
N ILE A 55 11.15 1.84 -10.07
CA ILE A 55 12.31 0.96 -10.23
C ILE A 55 13.50 1.59 -9.53
N ALA A 56 14.20 0.78 -8.74
CA ALA A 56 15.52 1.12 -8.22
C ALA A 56 16.58 0.52 -9.14
N GLU A 57 17.49 1.35 -9.60
CA GLU A 57 18.69 0.94 -10.31
C GLU A 57 19.91 1.22 -9.43
N HIS A 58 20.83 0.27 -9.36
CA HIS A 58 22.09 0.42 -8.67
C HIS A 58 23.22 0.14 -9.65
N ASP A 59 24.05 1.17 -9.90
CA ASP A 59 25.13 1.12 -10.89
C ASP A 59 24.64 0.69 -12.30
N GLY A 60 23.45 1.17 -12.67
CA GLY A 60 22.83 0.90 -13.97
C GLY A 60 22.14 -0.46 -14.08
N GLN A 61 22.07 -1.24 -12.99
CA GLN A 61 21.38 -2.53 -12.94
C GLN A 61 20.06 -2.45 -12.16
N PRO A 62 18.98 -3.08 -12.63
CA PRO A 62 17.74 -3.17 -11.87
C PRO A 62 17.98 -3.89 -10.54
N ALA A 63 17.69 -3.23 -9.43
CA ALA A 63 18.03 -3.71 -8.07
C ALA A 63 16.79 -3.97 -7.20
N GLY A 64 15.64 -3.41 -7.56
CA GLY A 64 14.41 -3.57 -6.80
C GLY A 64 13.29 -2.69 -7.33
N PHE A 65 12.11 -2.80 -6.72
CA PHE A 65 10.93 -2.06 -7.13
C PHE A 65 10.02 -1.74 -5.96
N ALA A 66 9.10 -0.79 -6.18
CA ALA A 66 7.94 -0.53 -5.34
C ALA A 66 6.71 -0.37 -6.23
N LEU A 67 5.67 -1.18 -6.00
CA LEU A 67 4.41 -1.12 -6.70
C LEU A 67 3.33 -0.65 -5.72
N PHE A 68 2.53 0.35 -6.12
CA PHE A 68 1.55 0.96 -5.23
C PHE A 68 0.36 1.53 -6.00
N PHE A 69 -0.74 1.75 -5.28
CA PHE A 69 -1.94 2.38 -5.83
C PHE A 69 -2.60 3.29 -4.79
N TYR A 70 -3.55 4.11 -5.24
CA TYR A 70 -4.25 5.04 -4.37
C TYR A 70 -5.47 4.39 -3.72
N ASN A 71 -5.61 4.59 -2.42
CA ASN A 71 -6.83 4.28 -1.66
C ASN A 71 -7.42 5.57 -1.06
N TYR A 72 -8.48 5.45 -0.29
CA TYR A 72 -9.12 6.60 0.33
C TYR A 72 -9.47 6.30 1.78
N SER A 73 -9.16 7.24 2.68
CA SER A 73 -9.58 7.17 4.07
C SER A 73 -10.83 8.00 4.29
N THR A 74 -11.95 7.34 4.53
CA THR A 74 -13.20 8.03 4.87
C THR A 74 -13.13 8.76 6.20
N TRP A 75 -12.33 8.26 7.15
CA TRP A 75 -12.13 8.90 8.45
C TRP A 75 -11.32 10.18 8.35
N MET A 76 -10.31 10.20 7.49
CA MET A 76 -9.48 11.38 7.26
C MET A 76 -10.05 12.30 6.18
N GLY A 77 -10.99 11.81 5.35
CA GLY A 77 -11.51 12.54 4.19
C GLY A 77 -10.42 12.83 3.16
N ARG A 78 -9.40 11.98 3.05
CA ARG A 78 -8.20 12.22 2.22
C ARG A 78 -7.76 10.95 1.50
N PRO A 79 -7.11 11.09 0.32
CA PRO A 79 -6.47 9.97 -0.33
C PRO A 79 -5.33 9.41 0.52
N GLY A 80 -5.00 8.17 0.27
CA GLY A 80 -3.84 7.46 0.78
C GLY A 80 -3.15 6.68 -0.32
N ILE A 81 -2.01 6.11 -0.02
CA ILE A 81 -1.32 5.13 -0.86
C ILE A 81 -1.34 3.78 -0.15
N TYR A 82 -1.65 2.73 -0.90
CA TYR A 82 -1.38 1.36 -0.51
C TYR A 82 -0.18 0.86 -1.30
N LEU A 83 0.88 0.50 -0.60
CA LEU A 83 2.08 -0.09 -1.15
C LEU A 83 1.87 -1.60 -1.20
N GLU A 84 1.67 -2.14 -2.40
CA GLU A 84 1.44 -3.57 -2.61
C GLU A 84 2.73 -4.35 -2.43
N ASP A 85 3.78 -3.93 -3.16
CA ASP A 85 5.08 -4.60 -3.14
C ASP A 85 6.22 -3.62 -2.85
N LEU A 86 7.15 -4.03 -2.00
CA LEU A 86 8.47 -3.42 -1.82
C LEU A 86 9.53 -4.51 -1.78
N PHE A 87 10.34 -4.59 -2.81
CA PHE A 87 11.33 -5.64 -2.92
C PHE A 87 12.67 -5.14 -3.42
N VAL A 88 13.74 -5.68 -2.85
CA VAL A 88 15.12 -5.48 -3.28
C VAL A 88 15.77 -6.84 -3.45
N LEU A 89 16.38 -7.07 -4.60
CA LEU A 89 17.10 -8.29 -4.88
C LEU A 89 18.14 -8.57 -3.80
N PRO A 90 18.32 -9.83 -3.37
CA PRO A 90 19.20 -10.19 -2.24
C PRO A 90 20.61 -9.62 -2.35
N GLU A 91 21.21 -9.65 -3.54
CA GLU A 91 22.55 -9.16 -3.81
C GLU A 91 22.71 -7.63 -3.68
N PHE A 92 21.60 -6.88 -3.68
CA PHE A 92 21.59 -5.43 -3.51
C PHE A 92 21.10 -4.98 -2.12
N ARG A 93 20.76 -5.93 -1.23
CA ARG A 93 20.32 -5.59 0.13
C ARG A 93 21.45 -4.99 0.98
N GLY A 94 21.09 -4.35 2.09
CA GLY A 94 22.07 -3.69 2.97
C GLY A 94 22.65 -2.36 2.45
N ARG A 95 22.25 -1.93 1.24
CA ARG A 95 22.73 -0.69 0.57
C ARG A 95 21.77 0.50 0.68
N GLY A 96 20.72 0.38 1.51
CA GLY A 96 19.74 1.45 1.71
C GLY A 96 18.69 1.60 0.58
N ILE A 97 18.66 0.70 -0.41
CA ILE A 97 17.78 0.78 -1.59
C ILE A 97 16.30 0.68 -1.18
N GLY A 98 15.93 -0.24 -0.30
CA GLY A 98 14.56 -0.35 0.20
C GLY A 98 14.09 0.95 0.89
N LYS A 99 14.98 1.57 1.67
CA LYS A 99 14.72 2.87 2.30
C LYS A 99 14.55 3.99 1.27
N ALA A 100 15.33 3.98 0.20
CA ALA A 100 15.23 4.97 -0.87
C ALA A 100 13.91 4.81 -1.65
N LEU A 101 13.48 3.58 -1.96
CA LEU A 101 12.17 3.28 -2.57
C LEU A 101 11.03 3.76 -1.68
N LEU A 102 11.00 3.37 -0.40
CA LEU A 102 9.94 3.76 0.54
C LEU A 102 9.87 5.28 0.70
N ARG A 103 11.01 5.96 0.79
CA ARG A 103 11.06 7.44 0.83
C ARG A 103 10.49 8.08 -0.44
N ARG A 104 10.75 7.49 -1.60
CA ARG A 104 10.19 8.03 -2.86
C ARG A 104 8.68 7.81 -2.93
N VAL A 105 8.15 6.68 -2.47
CA VAL A 105 6.71 6.46 -2.34
C VAL A 105 6.10 7.48 -1.36
N ALA A 106 6.73 7.72 -0.22
CA ALA A 106 6.30 8.74 0.74
C ALA A 106 6.32 10.16 0.14
N ALA A 107 7.31 10.50 -0.68
CA ALA A 107 7.35 11.77 -1.39
C ALA A 107 6.18 11.90 -2.38
N VAL A 108 5.86 10.82 -3.13
CA VAL A 108 4.67 10.78 -4.00
C VAL A 108 3.39 10.98 -3.17
N ALA A 109 3.28 10.37 -2.00
CA ALA A 109 2.13 10.56 -1.11
C ALA A 109 1.96 12.04 -0.73
N VAL A 110 3.03 12.72 -0.34
CA VAL A 110 3.02 14.15 0.00
C VAL A 110 2.65 14.99 -1.23
N GLU A 111 3.28 14.75 -2.38
CA GLU A 111 3.00 15.46 -3.64
C GLU A 111 1.53 15.36 -4.06
N LYS A 112 0.88 14.23 -3.76
CA LYS A 112 -0.55 13.96 -4.07
C LYS A 112 -1.52 14.30 -2.94
N GLY A 113 -1.05 14.89 -1.84
CA GLY A 113 -1.88 15.26 -0.69
C GLY A 113 -2.44 14.07 0.08
N CYS A 114 -1.81 12.89 -0.06
CA CYS A 114 -2.17 11.71 0.70
C CYS A 114 -1.81 11.88 2.17
N GLN A 115 -2.68 11.38 3.06
CA GLN A 115 -2.49 11.49 4.51
C GLN A 115 -2.11 10.13 5.14
N ARG A 116 -2.01 9.07 4.34
CA ARG A 116 -1.76 7.73 4.80
C ARG A 116 -0.95 6.94 3.78
N LEU A 117 0.02 6.17 4.26
CA LEU A 117 0.75 5.17 3.52
C LEU A 117 0.59 3.85 4.26
N GLN A 118 0.02 2.82 3.64
CA GLN A 118 -0.27 1.52 4.23
C GLN A 118 0.35 0.41 3.41
N TRP A 119 0.72 -0.68 4.08
CA TRP A 119 1.18 -1.94 3.47
C TRP A 119 0.98 -3.08 4.47
N GLU A 120 1.24 -4.27 4.01
CA GLU A 120 1.28 -5.48 4.82
C GLU A 120 2.68 -6.06 4.88
N VAL A 121 2.97 -6.81 5.92
CA VAL A 121 4.21 -7.56 6.07
C VAL A 121 3.90 -8.91 6.67
N LEU A 122 4.56 -9.95 6.16
CA LEU A 122 4.43 -11.30 6.69
C LEU A 122 5.00 -11.35 8.12
N ASP A 123 4.29 -11.99 9.04
CA ASP A 123 4.59 -12.06 10.47
C ASP A 123 5.96 -12.69 10.78
N TRP A 124 6.43 -13.58 9.93
CA TRP A 124 7.74 -14.21 10.04
C TRP A 124 8.89 -13.37 9.44
N ASN A 125 8.60 -12.27 8.71
CA ASN A 125 9.60 -11.43 8.06
C ASN A 125 10.18 -10.39 9.03
N THR A 126 10.82 -10.87 10.09
CA THR A 126 11.42 -10.03 11.15
C THR A 126 12.32 -8.92 10.58
N PRO A 127 13.20 -9.16 9.58
CA PRO A 127 14.02 -8.07 9.04
C PRO A 127 13.21 -6.92 8.42
N ALA A 128 12.06 -7.20 7.80
CA ALA A 128 11.18 -6.17 7.26
C ALA A 128 10.40 -5.46 8.38
N ILE A 129 9.93 -6.22 9.39
CA ILE A 129 9.27 -5.66 10.58
C ILE A 129 10.19 -4.66 11.29
N ASP A 130 11.44 -5.04 11.54
CA ASP A 130 12.45 -4.16 12.16
C ASP A 130 12.74 -2.92 11.30
N PHE A 131 12.83 -3.12 9.99
CA PHE A 131 13.03 -2.04 9.03
C PHE A 131 11.87 -1.02 9.07
N TYR A 132 10.61 -1.48 9.06
CA TYR A 132 9.45 -0.60 9.10
C TYR A 132 9.29 0.09 10.46
N SER A 133 9.54 -0.62 11.56
CA SER A 133 9.58 -0.05 12.91
C SER A 133 10.59 1.10 13.00
N ALA A 134 11.79 0.90 12.44
CA ALA A 134 12.84 1.94 12.39
C ALA A 134 12.46 3.14 11.50
N MET A 135 11.46 3.01 10.62
CA MET A 135 10.90 4.11 9.83
C MET A 135 9.72 4.81 10.52
N GLY A 136 9.30 4.36 11.71
CA GLY A 136 8.18 4.91 12.47
C GLY A 136 6.82 4.38 12.04
N ALA A 137 6.77 3.20 11.41
CA ALA A 137 5.51 2.55 11.09
C ALA A 137 4.85 1.98 12.36
N GLU A 138 3.53 2.08 12.42
CA GLU A 138 2.68 1.49 13.45
C GLU A 138 2.07 0.18 12.93
N PHE A 139 2.06 -0.86 13.75
CA PHE A 139 1.41 -2.14 13.42
C PHE A 139 -0.01 -2.14 13.98
N LEU A 140 -0.97 -2.56 13.13
CA LEU A 140 -2.40 -2.54 13.45
C LEU A 140 -2.87 -3.95 13.80
N ASP A 141 -2.38 -4.50 14.90
CA ASP A 141 -2.57 -5.91 15.29
C ASP A 141 -4.03 -6.29 15.60
N GLU A 142 -4.88 -5.30 15.96
CA GLU A 142 -6.32 -5.51 16.17
C GLU A 142 -7.12 -5.68 14.86
N TRP A 143 -6.56 -5.35 13.71
CA TRP A 143 -7.20 -5.51 12.41
C TRP A 143 -6.84 -6.86 11.78
N ARG A 144 -7.84 -7.51 11.21
CA ARG A 144 -7.62 -8.73 10.44
C ARG A 144 -7.78 -8.45 8.96
N ASN A 145 -6.82 -8.89 8.19
CA ASN A 145 -6.91 -8.89 6.76
C ASN A 145 -7.94 -9.93 6.28
N VAL A 146 -8.86 -9.53 5.42
CA VAL A 146 -9.88 -10.42 4.84
C VAL A 146 -9.88 -10.28 3.33
N ARG A 147 -9.98 -11.40 2.62
CA ARG A 147 -9.94 -11.45 1.15
C ARG A 147 -10.96 -12.42 0.60
N LEU A 148 -11.66 -12.00 -0.45
CA LEU A 148 -12.36 -12.88 -1.37
C LEU A 148 -11.57 -12.93 -2.68
N GLY A 149 -11.45 -14.10 -3.28
CA GLY A 149 -10.74 -14.28 -4.55
C GLY A 149 -11.49 -15.21 -5.51
N GLY A 150 -11.19 -15.09 -6.79
CA GLY A 150 -11.64 -16.01 -7.83
C GLY A 150 -13.14 -16.26 -7.85
N GLU A 151 -13.53 -17.53 -7.78
CA GLU A 151 -14.95 -17.97 -7.84
C GLU A 151 -15.79 -17.46 -6.67
N ALA A 152 -15.20 -17.14 -5.51
CA ALA A 152 -15.97 -16.61 -4.39
C ALA A 152 -16.50 -15.20 -4.69
N ILE A 153 -15.75 -14.38 -5.43
CA ILE A 153 -16.22 -13.07 -5.90
C ILE A 153 -17.36 -13.25 -6.88
N LYS A 154 -17.25 -14.19 -7.84
CA LYS A 154 -18.30 -14.45 -8.84
C LYS A 154 -19.60 -14.90 -8.18
N ARG A 155 -19.53 -15.88 -7.28
CA ARG A 155 -20.71 -16.34 -6.52
C ARG A 155 -21.38 -15.21 -5.73
N LEU A 156 -20.61 -14.33 -5.13
CA LEU A 156 -21.16 -13.18 -4.41
C LEU A 156 -21.82 -12.18 -5.35
N ALA A 157 -21.27 -11.97 -6.55
CA ALA A 157 -21.79 -11.07 -7.56
C ALA A 157 -23.09 -11.60 -8.23
N GLU A 158 -23.21 -12.92 -8.43
CA GLU A 158 -24.42 -13.55 -8.99
C GLU A 158 -25.67 -13.24 -8.15
N ASN A 159 -25.53 -13.21 -6.83
CA ASN A 159 -26.63 -12.87 -5.92
C ASN A 159 -26.95 -11.36 -5.88
N ALA A 160 -26.13 -10.51 -6.45
CA ALA A 160 -26.38 -9.06 -6.48
C ALA A 160 -27.50 -8.69 -7.49
N GLY A 161 -27.71 -9.50 -8.55
CA GLY A 161 -28.78 -9.31 -9.53
C GLY A 161 -30.19 -9.52 -8.97
N GLU A 162 -30.33 -10.35 -7.94
CA GLU A 162 -31.61 -10.62 -7.27
C GLU A 162 -32.05 -9.51 -6.30
N SER A 163 -31.09 -8.64 -5.89
CA SER A 163 -31.35 -7.56 -4.92
C SER A 163 -31.79 -6.23 -5.54
N GLY A 164 -31.99 -6.16 -6.85
CA GLY A 164 -32.50 -4.95 -7.55
C GLY A 164 -31.53 -3.76 -7.48
N LEU A 165 -30.26 -3.98 -7.17
CA LEU A 165 -29.26 -2.93 -7.18
C LEU A 165 -28.99 -2.48 -8.62
N PRO A 166 -29.02 -1.16 -8.90
CA PRO A 166 -28.67 -0.66 -10.23
C PRO A 166 -27.18 -0.95 -10.53
N PRO A 167 -26.84 -1.18 -11.80
CA PRO A 167 -25.44 -1.35 -12.18
C PRO A 167 -24.61 -0.13 -11.76
N ILE A 168 -23.45 -0.37 -11.19
CA ILE A 168 -22.47 0.70 -10.91
C ILE A 168 -21.99 1.21 -12.27
N SER A 169 -22.60 2.31 -12.76
CA SER A 169 -22.14 2.94 -13.99
C SER A 169 -20.78 3.58 -13.74
N ALA A 170 -19.78 3.18 -14.49
CA ALA A 170 -18.57 3.97 -14.60
C ALA A 170 -18.97 5.34 -15.18
N LYS A 171 -18.91 6.40 -14.38
CA LYS A 171 -18.96 7.75 -14.92
C LYS A 171 -17.76 7.89 -15.84
N SER A 172 -18.02 7.87 -17.15
CA SER A 172 -17.06 8.31 -18.13
C SER A 172 -16.61 9.71 -17.71
N ALA A 173 -15.31 9.91 -17.56
CA ALA A 173 -14.73 11.23 -17.38
C ALA A 173 -15.00 12.02 -18.68
N GLU A 174 -16.11 12.72 -18.72
CA GLU A 174 -16.33 13.76 -19.72
C GLU A 174 -15.28 14.83 -19.49
N LYS A 175 -14.50 15.05 -20.54
CA LYS A 175 -13.57 16.16 -20.66
C LYS A 175 -14.36 17.46 -20.67
N ASP A 176 -14.54 18.10 -19.51
CA ASP A 176 -14.86 19.51 -19.49
C ASP A 176 -13.56 20.31 -19.55
N GLY A 177 -13.39 20.91 -20.72
CA GLY A 177 -12.32 21.84 -21.01
C GLY A 177 -12.36 23.09 -20.13
N ALA A 178 -11.20 23.45 -19.71
CA ALA A 178 -10.70 24.74 -19.30
C ALA A 178 -11.71 25.88 -19.10
N ARG A 179 -11.79 26.40 -17.85
CA ARG A 179 -11.66 27.83 -17.56
C ARG A 179 -11.19 28.03 -16.12
N GLY A 180 -10.01 28.65 -16.01
CA GLY A 180 -9.43 29.03 -14.73
C GLY A 180 -10.27 30.09 -14.02
N HIS A 181 -10.19 30.05 -12.70
CA HIS A 181 -9.92 31.24 -11.88
C HIS A 181 -9.54 30.77 -10.47
N SER A 182 -8.30 31.09 -10.16
CA SER A 182 -7.72 31.10 -8.83
C SER A 182 -8.48 32.03 -7.89
N THR A 183 -8.85 31.53 -6.71
CA THR A 183 -8.72 32.26 -5.43
C THR A 183 -8.98 31.29 -4.30
N HIS A 184 -7.93 30.82 -3.65
CA HIS A 184 -8.03 30.18 -2.34
C HIS A 184 -7.84 31.25 -1.28
N PRO A 185 -8.73 31.34 -0.30
CA PRO A 185 -8.45 32.07 0.93
C PRO A 185 -7.53 31.23 1.84
N PRO A 186 -6.70 31.86 2.69
CA PRO A 186 -5.77 31.16 3.56
C PRO A 186 -6.51 30.39 4.65
N VAL A 187 -6.17 29.09 4.78
CA VAL A 187 -6.65 28.23 5.87
C VAL A 187 -5.95 28.62 7.16
N GLY A 188 -6.72 29.17 8.08
CA GLY A 188 -6.27 29.47 9.44
C GLY A 188 -5.89 28.22 10.21
N GLN A 189 -4.75 28.32 10.90
CA GLN A 189 -4.34 27.42 11.96
C GLN A 189 -5.37 27.47 13.10
N GLU A 190 -6.20 26.43 13.25
CA GLU A 190 -6.84 26.08 14.53
C GLU A 190 -7.72 24.83 14.35
N ALA A 191 -7.13 23.64 14.42
CA ALA A 191 -7.84 22.39 14.72
C ALA A 191 -6.87 21.28 15.19
N GLY A 192 -6.00 21.62 16.13
CA GLY A 192 -5.03 20.70 16.72
C GLY A 192 -5.16 20.53 18.24
N LYS A 193 -6.40 20.59 18.78
CA LYS A 193 -6.61 20.35 20.24
C LYS A 193 -8.04 19.91 20.53
N ARG A 194 -8.43 18.70 20.13
CA ARG A 194 -9.62 18.01 20.68
C ARG A 194 -9.71 16.55 20.23
N MET A 195 -8.68 15.77 20.48
CA MET A 195 -8.78 14.30 20.44
C MET A 195 -7.89 13.64 21.52
N GLY A 196 -7.89 14.24 22.72
CA GLY A 196 -7.11 13.74 23.84
C GLY A 196 -7.88 13.73 25.16
N GLN A 197 -9.20 13.53 25.14
CA GLN A 197 -9.97 13.43 26.41
C GLN A 197 -11.28 12.68 26.20
N GLN A 198 -11.21 11.35 26.00
CA GLN A 198 -12.30 10.42 26.26
C GLN A 198 -11.77 8.98 26.32
N ALA A 199 -10.85 8.71 27.22
CA ALA A 199 -10.49 7.36 27.64
C ALA A 199 -9.97 7.36 29.09
N GLU A 200 -10.70 8.03 29.98
CA GLU A 200 -10.57 7.83 31.41
C GLU A 200 -11.98 7.86 32.00
N ASN A 201 -12.58 6.68 32.11
CA ASN A 201 -13.55 6.30 33.15
C ASN A 201 -14.04 4.89 32.87
N GLY A 202 -13.56 3.96 33.68
CA GLY A 202 -14.13 2.61 33.73
C GLY A 202 -13.18 1.53 34.20
N ALA A 203 -12.50 1.72 35.33
CA ALA A 203 -12.16 0.58 36.16
C ALA A 203 -13.30 0.36 37.17
N PRO A 204 -13.64 -0.89 37.48
CA PRO A 204 -13.33 -1.32 38.85
C PRO A 204 -12.77 -2.74 38.98
N ALA A 205 -11.78 -2.83 39.89
CA ALA A 205 -11.70 -3.67 41.03
C ALA A 205 -11.51 -5.19 40.87
N GLU A 206 -10.32 -5.61 41.31
CA GLU A 206 -10.03 -6.63 42.34
C GLU A 206 -10.66 -8.03 42.24
N GLN A 207 -9.76 -9.02 42.16
CA GLN A 207 -9.63 -10.05 43.19
C GLN A 207 -8.44 -10.98 42.91
N LYS A 208 -7.40 -10.80 43.72
CA LYS A 208 -6.84 -11.71 44.73
C LYS A 208 -6.59 -13.18 44.37
N SER A 209 -5.30 -13.48 44.39
CA SER A 209 -4.63 -14.51 45.17
C SER A 209 -4.96 -15.99 44.97
N ARG A 210 -3.98 -16.78 44.53
CA ARG A 210 -3.34 -17.78 45.41
C ARG A 210 -2.21 -18.55 44.72
N ALA A 211 -1.18 -18.66 45.47
CA ALA A 211 0.04 -19.41 45.37
C ALA A 211 -0.17 -20.95 45.33
N GLY A 212 0.90 -21.65 44.90
CA GLY A 212 1.15 -23.09 45.14
C GLY A 212 1.95 -23.66 43.99
N ALA A 213 3.25 -23.64 44.02
CA ALA A 213 4.23 -24.60 44.51
C ALA A 213 4.28 -25.90 43.72
N THR A 214 5.42 -26.01 43.11
CA THR A 214 6.29 -27.11 42.64
C THR A 214 5.98 -28.56 43.14
N PRO A 215 6.42 -29.66 42.52
CA PRO A 215 7.85 -29.85 42.14
C PRO A 215 8.09 -30.03 40.65
#